data_3498485f9dc0a4b5b1be56377449e449
#
_entry.id   3498485f9dc0a4b5b1be56377449e449
#
_cell.length_a   1.000
_cell.length_b   1.000
_cell.length_c   1.000
_cell.angle_alpha   90.00
_cell.angle_beta   90.00
_cell.angle_gamma   90.00
#
_symmetry.space_group_name_H-M   'P 1'
#
loop_
_entity.id
_entity.type
_entity.pdbx_description
1 polymer ?
#
loop_
_entity_poly.entity_id
_entity_poly.type
_entity_poly.pdbx_seq_one_letter_code
_entity_poly.pdbx_strand_id
1 'polypeptide(L)'
;VHYKKIMEHLPTIARENWNIHTILVEQNDRSPFRRAWLLNIGIAEAKKRFGDDDTCVVTHDVDMLADSKVDYGWCDRPTQICSELSCFDGGVPYAASGGGVVQATLKDWYAINGFTNSAIGWGGEDDDLHHRFRINGLLSGGHLRRPAKGFGKCHCLNDGDHTKRETDSR
;
A
#
# COMPACT_ATOMS: atom_id res chain seq x y z
N VAL A 1 9.37 -10.13 -12.01
CA VAL A 1 10.14 -9.10 -12.71
C VAL A 1 9.95 -7.73 -12.05
N HIS A 2 8.74 -7.33 -11.65
CA HIS A 2 8.46 -6.00 -11.09
C HIS A 2 9.16 -5.75 -9.75
N TYR A 3 9.18 -6.72 -8.83
CA TYR A 3 9.84 -6.54 -7.52
C TYR A 3 11.33 -6.17 -7.64
N LYS A 4 12.03 -6.66 -8.66
CA LYS A 4 13.44 -6.30 -8.90
C LYS A 4 13.57 -4.80 -9.19
N LYS A 5 12.66 -4.25 -10.01
CA LYS A 5 12.65 -2.82 -10.32
C LYS A 5 12.43 -1.97 -9.07
N ILE A 6 11.54 -2.39 -8.16
CA ILE A 6 11.34 -1.69 -6.88
C ILE A 6 12.59 -1.78 -6.02
N MET A 7 13.21 -2.96 -5.89
CA MET A 7 14.41 -3.14 -5.07
C MET A 7 15.60 -2.32 -5.57
N GLU A 8 15.70 -2.13 -6.89
CA GLU A 8 16.71 -1.26 -7.51
C GLU A 8 16.35 0.23 -7.35
N HIS A 9 15.06 0.55 -7.34
CA HIS A 9 14.56 1.92 -7.29
C HIS A 9 14.54 2.53 -5.88
N LEU A 10 14.06 1.81 -4.87
CA LEU A 10 13.91 2.33 -3.50
C LEU A 10 15.20 2.97 -2.95
N PRO A 11 16.41 2.39 -3.12
CA PRO A 11 17.63 3.03 -2.68
C PRO A 11 17.93 4.37 -3.35
N THR A 12 17.43 4.58 -4.59
CA THR A 12 17.68 5.82 -5.34
C THR A 12 16.85 7.00 -4.86
N ILE A 13 15.74 6.73 -4.15
CA ILE A 13 14.83 7.73 -3.62
C ILE A 13 14.86 7.81 -2.08
N ALA A 14 15.58 6.89 -1.44
CA ALA A 14 15.72 6.88 0.02
C ALA A 14 16.45 8.13 0.53
N ARG A 15 15.95 8.70 1.61
CA ARG A 15 16.63 9.81 2.30
C ARG A 15 17.67 9.26 3.27
N GLU A 16 18.75 10.00 3.53
CA GLU A 16 19.87 9.59 4.39
C GLU A 16 19.46 9.16 5.81
N ASN A 17 18.38 9.74 6.32
CA ASN A 17 17.86 9.43 7.66
C ASN A 17 16.83 8.29 7.69
N TRP A 18 16.55 7.62 6.56
CA TRP A 18 15.63 6.49 6.52
C TRP A 18 16.36 5.16 6.66
N ASN A 19 15.89 4.34 7.59
CA ASN A 19 16.30 2.95 7.71
C ASN A 19 15.21 2.07 7.09
N ILE A 20 15.34 1.79 5.78
CA ILE A 20 14.34 1.04 5.01
C ILE A 20 14.64 -0.45 5.07
N HIS A 21 13.68 -1.23 5.55
CA HIS A 21 13.69 -2.69 5.49
C HIS A 21 12.57 -3.17 4.57
N THR A 22 12.91 -3.99 3.60
CA THR A 22 11.93 -4.56 2.66
C THR A 22 11.58 -5.98 3.07
N ILE A 23 10.29 -6.28 3.13
CA ILE A 23 9.72 -7.61 3.33
C ILE A 23 8.96 -7.97 2.07
N LEU A 24 9.49 -8.91 1.29
CA LEU A 24 8.81 -9.47 0.14
C LEU A 24 8.05 -10.73 0.56
N VAL A 25 6.73 -10.72 0.35
CA VAL A 25 5.85 -11.87 0.62
C VAL A 25 5.34 -12.42 -0.70
N GLU A 26 5.65 -13.67 -0.98
CA GLU A 26 5.29 -14.35 -2.22
C GLU A 26 4.33 -15.51 -1.93
N GLN A 27 3.24 -15.61 -2.71
CA GLN A 27 2.35 -16.76 -2.64
C GLN A 27 2.98 -17.95 -3.37
N ASN A 28 3.24 -19.05 -2.65
CA ASN A 28 3.91 -20.25 -3.16
C ASN A 28 2.95 -21.43 -3.38
N ASP A 29 1.71 -21.16 -3.68
CA ASP A 29 0.72 -22.19 -4.03
C ASP A 29 0.01 -21.86 -5.35
N ARG A 30 -0.90 -22.73 -5.79
CA ARG A 30 -1.70 -22.55 -7.00
C ARG A 30 -3.12 -22.02 -6.73
N SER A 31 -3.39 -21.59 -5.50
CA SER A 31 -4.66 -20.96 -5.14
C SER A 31 -4.84 -19.63 -5.86
N PRO A 32 -6.06 -19.13 -6.00
CA PRO A 32 -6.30 -17.77 -6.47
C PRO A 32 -5.49 -16.75 -5.64
N PHE A 33 -5.00 -15.71 -6.29
CA PHE A 33 -4.13 -14.72 -5.65
C PHE A 33 -4.83 -14.00 -4.50
N ARG A 34 -4.17 -13.88 -3.36
CA ARG A 34 -4.69 -13.32 -2.10
C ARG A 34 -3.85 -12.15 -1.61
N ARG A 35 -3.88 -11.05 -2.36
CA ARG A 35 -3.09 -9.85 -2.05
C ARG A 35 -3.23 -9.40 -0.58
N ALA A 36 -4.46 -9.25 -0.10
CA ALA A 36 -4.75 -8.81 1.26
C ALA A 36 -4.10 -9.72 2.34
N TRP A 37 -4.18 -11.02 2.14
CA TRP A 37 -3.58 -12.01 3.05
C TRP A 37 -2.05 -11.94 3.08
N LEU A 38 -1.42 -11.78 1.91
CA LEU A 38 0.03 -11.61 1.81
C LEU A 38 0.51 -10.32 2.51
N LEU A 39 -0.24 -9.22 2.37
CA LEU A 39 0.04 -7.97 3.05
C LEU A 39 -0.06 -8.12 4.58
N ASN A 40 -1.06 -8.85 5.08
CA ASN A 40 -1.18 -9.16 6.51
C ASN A 40 0.01 -9.98 7.03
N ILE A 41 0.51 -10.94 6.25
CA ILE A 41 1.73 -11.69 6.60
C ILE A 41 2.92 -10.74 6.70
N GLY A 42 3.07 -9.81 5.75
CA GLY A 42 4.12 -8.79 5.77
C GLY A 42 4.05 -7.89 7.00
N ILE A 43 2.85 -7.42 7.38
CA ILE A 43 2.61 -6.62 8.58
C ILE A 43 2.97 -7.42 9.86
N ALA A 44 2.55 -8.67 9.94
CA ALA A 44 2.88 -9.54 11.07
C ALA A 44 4.39 -9.81 11.19
N GLU A 45 5.07 -10.02 10.07
CA GLU A 45 6.52 -10.18 10.06
C GLU A 45 7.25 -8.89 10.44
N ALA A 46 6.74 -7.71 10.04
CA ALA A 46 7.27 -6.42 10.48
C ALA A 46 7.15 -6.27 12.01
N LYS A 47 6.00 -6.60 12.60
CA LYS A 47 5.81 -6.60 14.06
C LYS A 47 6.78 -7.52 14.78
N LYS A 48 6.98 -8.73 14.25
CA LYS A 48 7.92 -9.71 14.81
C LYS A 48 9.37 -9.22 14.81
N ARG A 49 9.78 -8.54 13.72
CA ARG A 49 11.18 -8.08 13.55
C ARG A 49 11.48 -6.80 14.31
N PHE A 50 10.56 -5.85 14.30
CA PHE A 50 10.81 -4.49 14.79
C PHE A 50 10.09 -4.19 16.10
N GLY A 51 8.93 -4.78 16.34
CA GLY A 51 8.23 -4.78 17.64
C GLY A 51 7.61 -3.46 18.10
N ASP A 52 8.15 -2.34 17.69
CA ASP A 52 7.74 -1.00 18.08
C ASP A 52 6.43 -0.60 17.40
N ASP A 53 5.46 -0.18 18.20
CA ASP A 53 4.14 0.24 17.72
C ASP A 53 4.19 1.48 16.82
N ASP A 54 5.19 2.33 16.97
CA ASP A 54 5.43 3.53 16.15
C ASP A 54 6.20 3.21 14.85
N THR A 55 6.65 1.97 14.66
CA THR A 55 7.29 1.56 13.39
C THR A 55 6.36 1.83 12.22
N CYS A 56 6.84 2.59 11.25
CA CYS A 56 6.13 2.86 10.01
C CYS A 56 6.16 1.64 9.10
N VAL A 57 5.00 1.11 8.74
CA VAL A 57 4.85 0.02 7.79
C VAL A 57 4.13 0.50 6.54
N VAL A 58 4.78 0.29 5.39
CA VAL A 58 4.25 0.65 4.08
C VAL A 58 3.86 -0.63 3.34
N THR A 59 2.58 -0.78 3.06
CA THR A 59 2.11 -1.79 2.10
C THR A 59 2.30 -1.26 0.69
N HIS A 60 2.91 -2.06 -0.19
CA HIS A 60 3.38 -1.57 -1.48
C HIS A 60 3.08 -2.55 -2.60
N ASP A 61 2.39 -2.09 -3.64
CA ASP A 61 2.20 -2.87 -4.86
C ASP A 61 3.52 -2.94 -5.65
N VAL A 62 3.87 -4.14 -6.12
CA VAL A 62 5.14 -4.40 -6.80
C VAL A 62 5.26 -3.78 -8.20
N ASP A 63 4.18 -3.22 -8.70
CA ASP A 63 4.10 -2.57 -10.02
C ASP A 63 4.01 -1.04 -9.95
N MET A 64 4.30 -0.43 -8.79
CA MET A 64 4.33 1.01 -8.61
C MET A 64 5.75 1.50 -8.28
N LEU A 65 6.25 2.51 -8.99
CA LEU A 65 7.51 3.20 -8.70
C LEU A 65 7.21 4.62 -8.25
N ALA A 66 7.60 4.94 -7.03
CA ALA A 66 7.41 6.27 -6.46
C ALA A 66 8.44 7.28 -7.00
N ASP A 67 8.01 8.52 -7.23
CA ASP A 67 8.92 9.65 -7.50
C ASP A 67 9.75 9.98 -6.24
N SER A 68 10.91 10.60 -6.41
CA SER A 68 11.83 10.98 -5.33
C SER A 68 11.24 11.94 -4.29
N LYS A 69 10.12 12.57 -4.58
CA LYS A 69 9.40 13.46 -3.66
C LYS A 69 8.41 12.74 -2.76
N VAL A 70 8.11 11.47 -3.02
CA VAL A 70 7.23 10.66 -2.17
C VAL A 70 7.91 10.38 -0.85
N ASP A 71 7.21 10.63 0.26
CA ASP A 71 7.77 10.51 1.60
C ASP A 71 7.31 9.21 2.28
N TYR A 72 8.21 8.23 2.35
CA TYR A 72 7.99 6.95 3.03
C TYR A 72 8.11 7.04 4.57
N GLY A 73 8.60 8.16 5.09
CA GLY A 73 8.77 8.37 6.54
C GLY A 73 7.65 9.18 7.20
N TRP A 74 6.64 9.62 6.45
CA TRP A 74 5.58 10.48 6.97
C TRP A 74 4.39 9.68 7.54
N CYS A 75 4.59 8.99 8.66
CA CYS A 75 3.74 7.94 9.21
C CYS A 75 2.98 8.35 10.48
N ASP A 76 2.67 9.63 10.69
CA ASP A 76 1.91 10.13 11.84
C ASP A 76 0.41 9.80 11.78
N ARG A 77 -0.09 9.38 10.63
CA ARG A 77 -1.46 8.89 10.39
C ARG A 77 -1.54 8.08 9.10
N PRO A 78 -2.57 7.24 8.92
CA PRO A 78 -2.75 6.46 7.70
C PRO A 78 -2.77 7.35 6.46
N THR A 79 -1.89 7.05 5.50
CA THR A 79 -1.64 7.88 4.32
C THR A 79 -1.49 7.02 3.07
N GLN A 80 -2.23 7.34 2.01
CA GLN A 80 -1.98 6.82 0.66
C GLN A 80 -0.92 7.70 0.01
N ILE A 81 0.34 7.28 0.07
CA ILE A 81 1.47 8.11 -0.37
C ILE A 81 1.61 8.19 -1.88
N CYS A 82 1.14 7.18 -2.63
CA CYS A 82 0.98 7.23 -4.07
C CYS A 82 -0.46 7.67 -4.40
N SER A 83 -0.64 8.94 -4.69
CA SER A 83 -1.95 9.56 -4.93
C SER A 83 -2.06 10.27 -6.27
N GLU A 84 -0.98 10.31 -7.05
CA GLU A 84 -0.92 10.82 -8.42
C GLU A 84 -0.35 9.70 -9.30
N LEU A 85 -1.23 8.77 -9.72
CA LEU A 85 -0.85 7.55 -10.42
C LEU A 85 -0.84 7.77 -11.93
N SER A 86 0.22 7.35 -12.62
CA SER A 86 0.33 7.49 -14.09
C SER A 86 -0.77 6.73 -14.84
N CYS A 87 -1.26 5.62 -14.27
CA CYS A 87 -2.33 4.80 -14.85
C CYS A 87 -3.75 5.32 -14.56
N PHE A 88 -3.91 6.46 -13.86
CA PHE A 88 -5.18 7.11 -13.54
C PHE A 88 -5.12 8.62 -13.79
N ASP A 89 -4.54 9.04 -14.90
CA ASP A 89 -4.42 10.45 -15.33
C ASP A 89 -3.84 11.38 -14.25
N GLY A 90 -2.91 10.87 -13.43
CA GLY A 90 -2.28 11.62 -12.35
C GLY A 90 -3.16 11.81 -11.12
N GLY A 91 -4.15 10.96 -10.93
CA GLY A 91 -5.03 10.92 -9.76
C GLY A 91 -5.09 9.53 -9.12
N VAL A 92 -6.16 9.30 -8.38
CA VAL A 92 -6.56 7.99 -7.85
C VAL A 92 -7.89 7.59 -8.48
N PRO A 93 -8.25 6.29 -8.51
CA PRO A 93 -9.50 5.84 -9.14
C PRO A 93 -10.75 6.53 -8.60
N TYR A 94 -10.81 6.75 -7.29
CA TYR A 94 -11.91 7.42 -6.58
C TYR A 94 -11.48 7.90 -5.19
N ALA A 95 -12.26 8.77 -4.57
CA ALA A 95 -11.89 9.43 -3.31
C ALA A 95 -11.65 8.45 -2.14
N ALA A 96 -12.42 7.38 -2.04
CA ALA A 96 -12.30 6.36 -1.00
C ALA A 96 -11.30 5.24 -1.35
N SER A 97 -10.56 5.34 -2.46
CA SER A 97 -9.55 4.36 -2.83
C SER A 97 -8.48 4.24 -1.73
N GLY A 98 -8.24 3.03 -1.27
CA GLY A 98 -7.21 2.68 -0.27
C GLY A 98 -6.11 1.79 -0.82
N GLY A 99 -5.98 1.69 -2.15
CA GLY A 99 -5.03 0.79 -2.81
C GLY A 99 -3.65 1.38 -3.09
N GLY A 100 -2.82 0.55 -3.70
CA GLY A 100 -1.49 0.93 -4.18
C GLY A 100 -0.43 0.95 -3.09
N VAL A 101 -0.06 2.13 -2.63
CA VAL A 101 0.99 2.32 -1.61
C VAL A 101 0.41 3.09 -0.43
N VAL A 102 0.20 2.38 0.67
CA VAL A 102 -0.40 2.93 1.90
C VAL A 102 0.55 2.72 3.08
N GLN A 103 0.76 3.77 3.84
CA GLN A 103 1.55 3.71 5.06
C GLN A 103 0.71 4.04 6.30
N ALA A 104 1.03 3.34 7.38
CA ALA A 104 0.51 3.59 8.73
C ALA A 104 1.49 3.01 9.76
N THR A 105 1.36 3.39 11.03
CA THR A 105 2.14 2.77 12.10
C THR A 105 1.69 1.33 12.34
N LEU A 106 2.55 0.49 12.92
CA LEU A 106 2.16 -0.85 13.36
C LEU A 106 0.95 -0.79 14.28
N LYS A 107 0.90 0.17 15.20
CA LYS A 107 -0.25 0.41 16.07
C LYS A 107 -1.55 0.57 15.28
N ASP A 108 -1.54 1.39 14.21
CA ASP A 108 -2.73 1.63 13.38
C ASP A 108 -3.13 0.37 12.60
N TRP A 109 -2.14 -0.36 12.01
CA TRP A 109 -2.40 -1.62 11.32
C TRP A 109 -3.04 -2.67 12.23
N TYR A 110 -2.60 -2.76 13.49
CA TYR A 110 -3.19 -3.67 14.47
C TYR A 110 -4.55 -3.19 14.98
N ALA A 111 -4.75 -1.87 15.16
CA ALA A 111 -6.03 -1.31 15.57
C ALA A 111 -7.16 -1.66 14.59
N ILE A 112 -6.88 -1.68 13.28
CA ILE A 112 -7.85 -2.04 12.25
C ILE A 112 -7.92 -3.55 11.97
N ASN A 113 -7.09 -4.36 12.62
CA ASN A 113 -6.92 -5.79 12.34
C ASN A 113 -6.52 -6.07 10.87
N GLY A 114 -5.63 -5.23 10.32
CA GLY A 114 -5.10 -5.37 8.97
C GLY A 114 -6.14 -5.33 7.84
N PHE A 115 -5.82 -6.01 6.75
CA PHE A 115 -6.71 -6.22 5.60
C PHE A 115 -7.71 -7.37 5.86
N THR A 116 -8.77 -7.45 5.07
CA THR A 116 -9.67 -8.61 5.10
C THR A 116 -8.98 -9.87 4.57
N ASN A 117 -9.12 -10.99 5.28
CA ASN A 117 -8.61 -12.27 4.79
C ASN A 117 -9.57 -12.99 3.83
N SER A 118 -10.77 -12.45 3.64
CA SER A 118 -11.79 -13.04 2.77
C SER A 118 -11.70 -12.61 1.30
N ALA A 119 -10.92 -11.57 1.00
CA ALA A 119 -10.70 -11.13 -0.37
C ALA A 119 -9.86 -12.17 -1.14
N ILE A 120 -10.42 -12.66 -2.23
CA ILE A 120 -9.79 -13.62 -3.14
C ILE A 120 -9.87 -13.04 -4.55
N GLY A 121 -8.76 -13.12 -5.30
CA GLY A 121 -8.67 -12.53 -6.61
C GLY A 121 -8.41 -11.03 -6.53
N TRP A 122 -9.09 -10.23 -7.35
CA TRP A 122 -8.88 -8.79 -7.45
C TRP A 122 -10.12 -8.00 -7.07
N GLY A 123 -9.93 -6.98 -6.20
CA GLY A 123 -10.94 -5.99 -5.86
C GLY A 123 -11.58 -6.17 -4.48
N GLY A 124 -12.05 -5.06 -3.92
CA GLY A 124 -12.76 -4.99 -2.65
C GLY A 124 -11.88 -4.93 -1.40
N GLU A 125 -10.63 -5.40 -1.44
CA GLU A 125 -9.70 -5.34 -0.31
C GLU A 125 -9.27 -3.91 0.04
N ASP A 126 -9.16 -3.05 -0.96
CA ASP A 126 -8.79 -1.64 -0.82
C ASP A 126 -9.94 -0.82 -0.22
N ASP A 127 -11.18 -1.11 -0.62
CA ASP A 127 -12.39 -0.49 -0.06
C ASP A 127 -12.62 -0.92 1.39
N ASP A 128 -12.41 -2.22 1.68
CA ASP A 128 -12.48 -2.75 3.05
C ASP A 128 -11.40 -2.11 3.93
N LEU A 129 -10.17 -1.95 3.43
CA LEU A 129 -9.11 -1.26 4.14
C LEU A 129 -9.50 0.17 4.53
N HIS A 130 -9.98 0.95 3.56
CA HIS A 130 -10.46 2.30 3.81
C HIS A 130 -11.59 2.32 4.84
N HIS A 131 -12.57 1.39 4.73
CA HIS A 131 -13.66 1.26 5.69
C HIS A 131 -13.15 0.95 7.10
N ARG A 132 -12.18 0.02 7.26
CA ARG A 132 -11.58 -0.33 8.55
C ARG A 132 -10.90 0.87 9.22
N PHE A 133 -10.08 1.61 8.50
CA PHE A 133 -9.49 2.85 9.02
C PHE A 133 -10.56 3.85 9.46
N ARG A 134 -11.63 3.99 8.66
CA ARG A 134 -12.72 4.93 8.96
C ARG A 134 -13.49 4.56 10.23
N ILE A 135 -13.92 3.31 10.39
CA ILE A 135 -14.71 2.89 11.57
C ILE A 135 -13.88 2.88 12.86
N ASN A 136 -12.56 2.78 12.76
CA ASN A 136 -11.65 2.91 13.90
C ASN A 136 -11.24 4.37 14.21
N GLY A 137 -11.84 5.35 13.52
CA GLY A 137 -11.60 6.76 13.79
C GLY A 137 -10.23 7.28 13.38
N LEU A 138 -9.50 6.55 12.52
CA LEU A 138 -8.14 6.88 12.11
C LEU A 138 -8.07 7.79 10.87
N LEU A 139 -9.22 8.11 10.25
CA LEU A 139 -9.29 8.98 9.08
C LEU A 139 -9.80 10.37 9.45
N SER A 140 -8.96 11.37 9.31
CA SER A 140 -9.38 12.78 9.41
C SER A 140 -10.11 13.20 8.13
N GLY A 141 -11.37 13.69 8.28
CA GLY A 141 -12.19 14.05 7.13
C GLY A 141 -12.76 12.85 6.34
N GLY A 142 -12.67 11.63 6.90
CA GLY A 142 -13.28 10.42 6.33
C GLY A 142 -12.48 9.75 5.20
N HIS A 143 -11.30 10.25 4.86
CA HIS A 143 -10.43 9.70 3.82
C HIS A 143 -9.00 9.52 4.31
N LEU A 144 -8.26 8.58 3.68
CA LEU A 144 -6.82 8.48 3.83
C LEU A 144 -6.17 9.83 3.49
N ARG A 145 -5.19 10.23 4.30
CA ARG A 145 -4.39 11.40 3.94
C ARG A 145 -3.69 11.15 2.60
N ARG A 146 -3.51 12.21 1.83
CA ARG A 146 -2.73 12.19 0.60
C ARG A 146 -1.75 13.34 0.60
N PRO A 147 -0.55 13.16 0.03
CA PRO A 147 0.40 14.26 -0.18
C PRO A 147 -0.20 15.40 -0.98
N ALA A 148 0.35 16.59 -0.81
CA ALA A 148 0.03 17.72 -1.68
C ALA A 148 0.40 17.39 -3.14
N LYS A 149 -0.27 18.05 -4.10
CA LYS A 149 -0.02 17.85 -5.53
C LYS A 149 1.48 17.98 -5.87
N GLY A 150 2.00 17.02 -6.59
CA GLY A 150 3.42 16.92 -6.97
C GLY A 150 4.30 16.16 -5.98
N PHE A 151 3.75 15.71 -4.84
CA PHE A 151 4.48 14.95 -3.81
C PHE A 151 3.98 13.51 -3.65
N GLY A 152 2.97 13.11 -4.40
CA GLY A 152 2.39 11.76 -4.39
C GLY A 152 2.49 11.06 -5.74
N LYS A 153 3.44 11.41 -6.60
CA LYS A 153 3.57 10.84 -7.93
C LYS A 153 4.15 9.45 -7.91
N CYS A 154 3.43 8.51 -8.54
CA CYS A 154 3.90 7.14 -8.70
C CYS A 154 3.63 6.66 -10.15
N HIS A 155 4.62 5.98 -10.72
CA HIS A 155 4.54 5.40 -12.04
C HIS A 155 4.07 3.94 -11.97
N CYS A 156 3.00 3.62 -12.67
CA CYS A 156 2.48 2.26 -12.79
C CYS A 156 3.27 1.50 -13.88
N LEU A 157 3.84 0.35 -13.54
CA LEU A 157 4.64 -0.46 -14.48
C LEU A 157 3.80 -1.26 -15.48
N ASN A 158 2.49 -1.38 -15.22
CA ASN A 158 1.52 -2.09 -16.06
C ASN A 158 0.59 -1.11 -16.79
N ASP A 159 1.11 0.00 -17.31
CA ASP A 159 0.33 0.96 -18.09
C ASP A 159 -0.34 0.26 -19.28
N GLY A 160 -1.65 0.06 -19.20
CA GLY A 160 -2.51 -0.32 -20.33
C GLY A 160 -3.33 -1.61 -20.21
N ASP A 161 -3.19 -2.45 -19.20
CA ASP A 161 -3.96 -3.70 -19.14
C ASP A 161 -4.85 -3.85 -17.89
N HIS A 162 -5.48 -2.76 -17.46
CA HIS A 162 -6.52 -2.82 -16.41
C HIS A 162 -7.82 -3.50 -16.89
N THR A 163 -7.96 -3.73 -18.21
CA THR A 163 -9.19 -4.27 -18.83
C THR A 163 -9.33 -5.80 -18.75
N LYS A 164 -8.28 -6.52 -18.35
CA LYS A 164 -8.28 -8.00 -18.27
C LYS A 164 -8.24 -8.55 -16.86
N ARG A 165 -8.52 -7.75 -15.86
CA ARG A 165 -8.59 -8.24 -14.48
C ARG A 165 -9.95 -8.91 -14.30
N GLU A 166 -9.95 -10.23 -14.18
CA GLU A 166 -11.16 -10.99 -13.80
C GLU A 166 -11.60 -10.47 -12.42
N THR A 167 -12.64 -9.66 -12.41
CA THR A 167 -13.40 -9.37 -11.21
C THR A 167 -14.13 -10.66 -10.83
N ASP A 168 -13.70 -11.32 -9.77
CA ASP A 168 -14.46 -12.40 -9.18
C ASP A 168 -15.70 -11.79 -8.50
N SER A 169 -16.70 -11.49 -9.33
CA SER A 169 -18.01 -11.03 -8.90
C SER A 169 -18.78 -12.25 -8.39
N ARG A 170 -18.60 -12.55 -7.09
CA ARG A 170 -19.52 -13.41 -6.33
C ARG A 170 -19.96 -12.73 -5.06
#